data_4404c151b2546d48704c6fbf601abeb3
#
_entry.id   4404c151b2546d48704c6fbf601abeb3
#
_cell.length_a   1.000
_cell.length_b   1.000
_cell.length_c   1.000
_cell.angle_alpha   90.00
_cell.angle_beta   90.00
_cell.angle_gamma   90.00
#
_symmetry.space_group_name_H-M   'P 1'
#
loop_
_entity.id
_entity.type
_entity.pdbx_description
1 polymer ?
#
loop_
_entity_poly.entity_id
_entity_poly.type
_entity_poly.pdbx_seq_one_letter_code
_entity_poly.pdbx_strand_id
1 'polypeptide(L)'
;MKKTIITLFAGAALLASCADQEKGYVIYGTVSNPELEGAQVFLVPLENATKETIDSVYISNQMFEFRGTEEKIADIRIERFKRFGNENLLVITEPGETFVTIGQVSSGRGTPQNDSLQVWKNLTKQYNIQVSSL
;
A
#
# COMPACT_ATOMS: atom_id res chain seq x y z
N MET A 1 -35.01 27.46 20.76
CA MET A 1 -34.96 27.69 19.31
C MET A 1 -33.53 27.78 18.77
N LYS A 2 -32.64 28.54 19.43
CA LYS A 2 -31.24 28.68 18.96
C LYS A 2 -30.43 27.39 18.99
N LYS A 3 -30.71 26.47 19.89
CA LYS A 3 -30.00 25.18 20.02
C LYS A 3 -30.30 24.20 18.89
N THR A 4 -31.51 24.26 18.31
CA THR A 4 -31.92 23.35 17.24
C THR A 4 -31.23 23.64 15.92
N ILE A 5 -30.93 24.92 15.64
CA ILE A 5 -30.25 25.37 14.43
C ILE A 5 -28.78 24.94 14.40
N ILE A 6 -28.11 24.98 15.57
CA ILE A 6 -26.71 24.60 15.72
C ILE A 6 -26.51 23.09 15.48
N THR A 7 -27.44 22.25 15.90
CA THR A 7 -27.39 20.81 15.74
C THR A 7 -27.50 20.36 14.28
N LEU A 8 -28.34 21.07 13.49
CA LEU A 8 -28.48 20.82 12.05
C LEU A 8 -27.22 21.14 11.26
N PHE A 9 -26.50 22.19 11.64
CA PHE A 9 -25.28 22.63 10.98
C PHE A 9 -24.13 21.64 11.20
N ALA A 10 -24.01 21.06 12.38
CA ALA A 10 -22.99 20.07 12.70
C ALA A 10 -23.19 18.75 11.92
N GLY A 11 -24.43 18.35 11.67
CA GLY A 11 -24.73 17.14 10.91
C GLY A 11 -24.34 17.24 9.43
N ALA A 12 -24.54 18.40 8.81
CA ALA A 12 -24.17 18.62 7.42
C ALA A 12 -22.65 18.61 7.20
N ALA A 13 -21.89 19.14 8.14
CA ALA A 13 -20.43 19.16 8.06
C ALA A 13 -19.82 17.74 8.15
N LEU A 14 -20.39 16.87 8.96
CA LEU A 14 -19.93 15.48 9.11
C LEU A 14 -20.17 14.66 7.84
N LEU A 15 -21.30 14.87 7.15
CA LEU A 15 -21.59 14.16 5.89
C LEU A 15 -20.64 14.57 4.77
N ALA A 16 -20.25 15.83 4.68
CA ALA A 16 -19.29 16.31 3.69
C ALA A 16 -17.88 15.71 3.90
N SER A 17 -17.44 15.57 5.16
CA SER A 17 -16.14 14.96 5.48
C SER A 17 -16.07 13.47 5.09
N CYS A 18 -17.16 12.72 5.29
CA CYS A 18 -17.21 11.31 4.95
C CYS A 18 -17.15 11.07 3.43
N ALA A 19 -17.75 11.94 2.63
CA ALA A 19 -17.77 11.84 1.18
C ALA A 19 -16.37 12.03 0.57
N ASP A 20 -15.53 12.88 1.13
CA ASP A 20 -14.18 13.16 0.63
C ASP A 20 -13.17 12.05 0.99
N GLN A 21 -13.42 11.28 2.04
CA GLN A 21 -12.51 10.21 2.51
C GLN A 21 -12.61 8.93 1.70
N GLU A 22 -13.67 8.72 0.93
CA GLU A 22 -13.92 7.47 0.21
C GLU A 22 -13.12 7.31 -1.09
N LYS A 23 -12.44 8.37 -1.58
CA LYS A 23 -11.81 8.39 -2.89
C LYS A 23 -10.31 8.06 -2.88
N GLY A 24 -9.68 7.97 -1.72
CA GLY A 24 -8.26 7.77 -1.61
C GLY A 24 -7.87 6.35 -1.24
N TYR A 25 -6.61 6.02 -1.51
CA TYR A 25 -6.02 4.77 -1.04
C TYR A 25 -5.18 5.00 0.22
N VAL A 26 -5.08 3.95 1.03
CA VAL A 26 -4.12 3.84 2.12
C VAL A 26 -3.45 2.49 2.02
N ILE A 27 -2.13 2.46 2.08
CA ILE A 27 -1.35 1.23 2.14
C ILE A 27 -0.70 1.18 3.52
N TYR A 28 -1.08 0.18 4.31
CA TYR A 28 -0.46 -0.11 5.61
C TYR A 28 0.55 -1.23 5.41
N GLY A 29 1.82 -0.96 5.66
CA GLY A 29 2.88 -1.92 5.47
C GLY A 29 3.53 -2.36 6.78
N THR A 30 3.93 -3.62 6.82
CA THR A 30 4.77 -4.17 7.88
C THR A 30 6.01 -4.82 7.25
N VAL A 31 7.14 -4.75 7.94
CA VAL A 31 8.36 -5.42 7.51
C VAL A 31 8.74 -6.49 8.52
N SER A 32 9.14 -7.66 8.01
CA SER A 32 9.49 -8.81 8.85
C SER A 32 10.84 -8.65 9.54
N ASN A 33 11.77 -7.95 8.90
CA ASN A 33 13.14 -7.82 9.39
C ASN A 33 13.30 -6.56 10.24
N PRO A 34 13.56 -6.68 11.56
CA PRO A 34 13.75 -5.51 12.43
C PRO A 34 14.98 -4.68 12.07
N GLU A 35 15.95 -5.22 11.33
CA GLU A 35 17.11 -4.47 10.87
C GLU A 35 16.78 -3.37 9.84
N LEU A 36 15.58 -3.42 9.27
CA LEU A 36 15.08 -2.41 8.33
C LEU A 36 14.54 -1.15 9.02
N GLU A 37 14.56 -1.08 10.34
CA GLU A 37 14.12 0.11 11.06
C GLU A 37 14.88 1.35 10.58
N GLY A 38 14.12 2.43 10.26
CA GLY A 38 14.69 3.65 9.74
C GLY A 38 15.03 3.65 8.24
N ALA A 39 14.89 2.50 7.56
CA ALA A 39 15.11 2.42 6.12
C ALA A 39 14.02 3.15 5.35
N GLN A 40 14.36 3.61 4.16
CA GLN A 40 13.42 4.29 3.28
C GLN A 40 12.70 3.28 2.38
N VAL A 41 11.37 3.42 2.29
CA VAL A 41 10.53 2.61 1.41
C VAL A 41 10.01 3.51 0.30
N PHE A 42 10.04 3.02 -0.93
CA PHE A 42 9.61 3.74 -2.13
C PHE A 42 8.39 3.08 -2.74
N LEU A 43 7.42 3.90 -3.14
CA LEU A 43 6.29 3.47 -3.97
C LEU A 43 6.57 3.97 -5.38
N VAL A 44 7.00 3.08 -6.26
CA VAL A 44 7.52 3.39 -7.59
C VAL A 44 6.48 3.02 -8.64
N PRO A 45 5.85 3.99 -9.34
CA PRO A 45 4.92 3.65 -10.40
C PRO A 45 5.64 2.94 -11.54
N LEU A 46 4.97 1.99 -12.20
CA LEU A 46 5.55 1.26 -13.33
C LEU A 46 5.71 2.15 -14.57
N GLU A 47 4.86 3.17 -14.69
CA GLU A 47 4.92 4.12 -15.79
C GLU A 47 5.26 5.52 -15.26
N ASN A 48 6.09 6.24 -15.99
CA ASN A 48 6.47 7.62 -15.70
C ASN A 48 7.06 7.81 -14.28
N ALA A 49 7.93 6.90 -13.88
CA ALA A 49 8.63 7.00 -12.60
C ALA A 49 9.65 8.15 -12.66
N THR A 50 9.37 9.22 -11.95
CA THR A 50 10.24 10.40 -11.82
C THR A 50 10.40 10.74 -10.33
N LYS A 51 11.27 11.71 -10.03
CA LYS A 51 11.42 12.18 -8.64
C LYS A 51 10.11 12.72 -8.06
N GLU A 52 9.25 13.28 -8.92
CA GLU A 52 7.97 13.86 -8.50
C GLU A 52 6.87 12.81 -8.33
N THR A 53 6.96 11.68 -9.03
CA THR A 53 5.94 10.63 -9.00
C THR A 53 6.26 9.47 -8.06
N ILE A 54 7.49 9.37 -7.59
CA ILE A 54 7.89 8.35 -6.61
C ILE A 54 7.64 8.88 -5.21
N ASP A 55 6.79 8.19 -4.46
CA ASP A 55 6.56 8.47 -3.05
C ASP A 55 7.57 7.72 -2.19
N SER A 56 7.93 8.28 -1.06
CA SER A 56 8.84 7.63 -0.11
C SER A 56 8.41 7.90 1.33
N VAL A 57 8.64 6.91 2.19
CA VAL A 57 8.41 6.99 3.63
C VAL A 57 9.51 6.22 4.35
N TYR A 58 9.63 6.43 5.65
CA TYR A 58 10.59 5.72 6.49
C TYR A 58 9.89 4.66 7.33
N ILE A 59 10.57 3.54 7.56
CA ILE A 59 10.08 2.48 8.43
C ILE A 59 10.25 2.91 9.89
N SER A 60 9.17 2.83 10.65
CA SER A 60 9.14 3.11 12.08
C SER A 60 8.33 2.02 12.78
N ASN A 61 8.89 1.40 13.82
CA ASN A 61 8.27 0.26 14.52
C ASN A 61 7.92 -0.90 13.56
N GLN A 62 8.80 -1.16 12.60
CA GLN A 62 8.59 -2.16 11.55
C GLN A 62 7.33 -1.92 10.70
N MET A 63 6.86 -0.68 10.62
CA MET A 63 5.68 -0.30 9.85
C MET A 63 5.95 0.89 8.96
N PHE A 64 5.16 1.01 7.89
CA PHE A 64 5.14 2.17 7.01
C PHE A 64 3.74 2.37 6.45
N GLU A 65 3.47 3.58 5.92
CA GLU A 65 2.16 3.92 5.38
C GLU A 65 2.31 4.84 4.17
N PHE A 66 1.58 4.53 3.10
CA PHE A 66 1.41 5.40 1.94
C PHE A 66 -0.05 5.82 1.80
N ARG A 67 -0.28 7.07 1.43
CA ARG A 67 -1.61 7.61 1.15
C ARG A 67 -1.61 8.40 -0.14
N GLY A 68 -2.73 8.38 -0.85
CA GLY A 68 -2.90 9.16 -2.06
C GLY A 68 -4.27 8.95 -2.68
N THR A 69 -4.46 9.58 -3.85
CA THR A 69 -5.75 9.56 -4.57
C THR A 69 -5.62 9.01 -5.98
N GLU A 70 -4.42 8.91 -6.52
CA GLU A 70 -4.20 8.46 -7.89
C GLU A 70 -4.13 6.93 -7.94
N GLU A 71 -4.93 6.33 -8.83
CA GLU A 71 -4.90 4.90 -9.07
C GLU A 71 -3.81 4.57 -10.08
N LYS A 72 -2.89 3.68 -9.70
CA LYS A 72 -1.77 3.26 -10.55
C LYS A 72 -1.26 1.89 -10.12
N ILE A 73 -0.51 1.25 -11.01
CA ILE A 73 0.25 0.05 -10.68
C ILE A 73 1.64 0.51 -10.24
N ALA A 74 2.06 0.08 -9.07
CA ALA A 74 3.32 0.52 -8.48
C ALA A 74 4.04 -0.65 -7.81
N ASP A 75 5.33 -0.47 -7.59
CA ASP A 75 6.19 -1.44 -6.94
C ASP A 75 6.67 -0.86 -5.61
N ILE A 76 6.51 -1.60 -4.53
CA ILE A 76 7.04 -1.21 -3.23
C ILE A 76 8.46 -1.74 -3.11
N ARG A 77 9.42 -0.84 -2.92
CA ARG A 77 10.85 -1.13 -2.85
C ARG A 77 11.46 -0.54 -1.60
N ILE A 78 12.42 -1.25 -1.00
CA ILE A 78 13.20 -0.75 0.13
C ILE A 78 14.56 -0.28 -0.37
N GLU A 79 15.19 0.65 0.33
CA GLU A 79 16.54 1.15 0.01
C GLU A 79 17.48 0.03 -0.43
N ARG A 80 18.21 0.29 -1.50
CA ARG A 80 19.01 -0.70 -2.21
C ARG A 80 20.00 -1.45 -1.34
N PHE A 81 20.68 -0.75 -0.46
CA PHE A 81 21.70 -1.34 0.41
C PHE A 81 21.11 -2.08 1.63
N LYS A 82 19.79 -1.96 1.85
CA LYS A 82 19.09 -2.63 2.94
C LYS A 82 18.13 -3.72 2.46
N ARG A 83 18.31 -4.18 1.23
CA ARG A 83 17.38 -5.13 0.58
C ARG A 83 17.63 -6.59 0.91
N PHE A 84 18.39 -6.92 1.92
CA PHE A 84 18.77 -8.30 2.22
C PHE A 84 17.57 -9.22 2.41
N GLY A 85 17.41 -10.18 1.49
CA GLY A 85 16.37 -11.18 1.56
C GLY A 85 14.94 -10.65 1.48
N ASN A 86 14.75 -9.42 0.97
CA ASN A 86 13.41 -8.84 0.84
C ASN A 86 12.95 -8.87 -0.61
N GLU A 87 11.71 -9.29 -0.80
CA GLU A 87 11.05 -9.31 -2.09
C GLU A 87 10.29 -7.99 -2.29
N ASN A 88 10.47 -7.35 -3.44
CA ASN A 88 9.66 -6.20 -3.83
C ASN A 88 8.20 -6.65 -4.01
N LEU A 89 7.26 -5.74 -3.83
CA LEU A 89 5.84 -6.06 -3.94
C LEU A 89 5.15 -5.16 -4.94
N LEU A 90 4.56 -5.77 -5.96
CA LEU A 90 3.69 -5.09 -6.91
C LEU A 90 2.32 -4.88 -6.27
N VAL A 91 1.80 -3.65 -6.32
CA VAL A 91 0.50 -3.27 -5.76
C VAL A 91 -0.26 -2.36 -6.72
N ILE A 92 -1.57 -2.27 -6.50
CA ILE A 92 -2.44 -1.34 -7.21
C ILE A 92 -2.98 -0.34 -6.18
N THR A 93 -2.78 0.95 -6.45
CA THR A 93 -3.23 2.01 -5.54
C THR A 93 -4.69 2.37 -5.81
N GLU A 94 -5.59 1.39 -5.66
CA GLU A 94 -7.03 1.62 -5.78
C GLU A 94 -7.62 2.13 -4.47
N PRO A 95 -8.77 2.82 -4.50
CA PRO A 95 -9.41 3.31 -3.28
C PRO A 95 -9.66 2.22 -2.26
N GLY A 96 -9.45 2.53 -0.99
CA GLY A 96 -9.63 1.61 0.12
C GLY A 96 -8.35 1.38 0.90
N GLU A 97 -8.36 0.39 1.75
CA GLU A 97 -7.23 0.03 2.61
C GLU A 97 -6.56 -1.24 2.11
N THR A 98 -5.26 -1.14 1.82
CA THR A 98 -4.44 -2.28 1.42
C THR A 98 -3.43 -2.57 2.53
N PHE A 99 -3.30 -3.84 2.89
CA PHE A 99 -2.37 -4.31 3.91
C PHE A 99 -1.28 -5.12 3.24
N VAL A 100 -0.03 -4.70 3.41
CA VAL A 100 1.13 -5.36 2.80
C VAL A 100 2.12 -5.81 3.85
N THR A 101 2.79 -6.92 3.55
CA THR A 101 3.90 -7.44 4.35
C THR A 101 5.12 -7.58 3.44
N ILE A 102 6.23 -6.99 3.84
CA ILE A 102 7.49 -7.09 3.10
C ILE A 102 8.46 -7.96 3.88
N GLY A 103 8.99 -8.97 3.21
CA GLY A 103 9.94 -9.91 3.80
C GLY A 103 10.58 -10.75 2.71
N GLN A 104 11.09 -11.93 3.07
CA GLN A 104 11.60 -12.88 2.09
C GLN A 104 10.51 -13.28 1.10
N VAL A 105 9.27 -13.34 1.57
CA VAL A 105 8.08 -13.47 0.75
C VAL A 105 7.18 -12.28 1.10
N SER A 106 6.84 -11.49 0.09
CA SER A 106 5.99 -10.31 0.27
C SER A 106 4.57 -10.58 -0.22
N SER A 107 3.59 -9.99 0.43
CA SER A 107 2.17 -10.18 0.10
C SER A 107 1.34 -8.94 0.36
N GLY A 108 0.21 -8.83 -0.35
CA GLY A 108 -0.73 -7.72 -0.17
C GLY A 108 -2.18 -8.21 -0.25
N ARG A 109 -3.08 -7.50 0.43
CA ARG A 109 -4.50 -7.82 0.47
C ARG A 109 -5.32 -6.60 0.89
N GLY A 110 -6.62 -6.68 0.77
CA GLY A 110 -7.56 -5.71 1.33
C GLY A 110 -8.47 -5.01 0.32
N THR A 111 -8.04 -4.91 -0.93
CA THR A 111 -8.85 -4.33 -2.01
C THR A 111 -9.03 -5.36 -3.12
N PRO A 112 -10.11 -5.26 -3.93
CA PRO A 112 -10.40 -6.30 -4.93
C PRO A 112 -9.28 -6.58 -5.91
N GLN A 113 -8.64 -5.56 -6.46
CA GLN A 113 -7.57 -5.76 -7.45
C GLN A 113 -6.29 -6.30 -6.79
N ASN A 114 -5.96 -5.86 -5.58
CA ASN A 114 -4.80 -6.39 -4.85
C ASN A 114 -5.02 -7.82 -4.40
N ASP A 115 -6.25 -8.18 -4.00
CA ASP A 115 -6.60 -9.56 -3.67
C ASP A 115 -6.45 -10.47 -4.88
N SER A 116 -6.95 -10.05 -6.05
CA SER A 116 -6.82 -10.78 -7.31
C SER A 116 -5.36 -10.91 -7.74
N LEU A 117 -4.60 -9.83 -7.60
CA LEU A 117 -3.16 -9.83 -7.91
C LEU A 117 -2.40 -10.81 -7.04
N GLN A 118 -2.76 -10.91 -5.75
CA GLN A 118 -2.11 -11.86 -4.85
C GLN A 118 -2.40 -13.32 -5.23
N VAL A 119 -3.62 -13.61 -5.66
CA VAL A 119 -3.98 -14.94 -6.18
C VAL A 119 -3.12 -15.28 -7.40
N TRP A 120 -2.99 -14.36 -8.34
CA TRP A 120 -2.14 -14.54 -9.52
C TRP A 120 -0.67 -14.79 -9.17
N LYS A 121 -0.13 -14.03 -8.23
CA LYS A 121 1.25 -14.21 -7.74
C LYS A 121 1.45 -15.61 -7.15
N ASN A 122 0.51 -16.07 -6.33
CA ASN A 122 0.57 -17.38 -5.72
C ASN A 122 0.54 -18.51 -6.76
N LEU A 123 -0.33 -18.38 -7.76
CA LEU A 123 -0.43 -19.36 -8.86
C LEU A 123 0.84 -19.39 -9.71
N THR A 124 1.39 -18.23 -10.04
CA THR A 124 2.63 -18.11 -10.80
C THR A 124 3.80 -18.75 -10.06
N LYS A 125 3.88 -18.53 -8.76
CA LYS A 125 4.91 -19.12 -7.91
C LYS A 125 4.81 -20.65 -7.87
N GLN A 126 3.60 -21.19 -7.71
CA GLN A 126 3.37 -22.63 -7.74
C GLN A 126 3.77 -23.24 -9.09
N TYR A 127 3.39 -22.59 -10.18
CA TYR A 127 3.77 -23.03 -11.53
C TYR A 127 5.28 -23.07 -11.70
N ASN A 128 5.99 -22.06 -11.28
CA ASN A 128 7.45 -22.00 -11.38
C ASN A 128 8.13 -23.10 -10.56
N ILE A 129 7.61 -23.41 -9.38
CA ILE A 129 8.12 -24.51 -8.56
C ILE A 129 7.92 -25.86 -9.28
N GLN A 130 6.76 -26.10 -9.87
CA GLN A 130 6.47 -27.33 -10.61
C GLN A 130 7.38 -27.49 -11.82
N VAL A 131 7.58 -26.40 -12.59
CA VAL A 131 8.44 -26.42 -13.77
C VAL A 131 9.89 -26.67 -13.38
N SER A 132 10.38 -26.08 -12.30
CA SER A 132 11.78 -26.25 -11.87
C SER A 132 12.05 -27.63 -11.28
N SER A 133 11.02 -28.39 -10.90
CA SER A 133 11.16 -29.75 -10.39
C SER A 133 11.16 -30.83 -11.48
N LEU A 134 10.88 -30.43 -12.72
CA LEU A 134 10.95 -31.31 -13.86
C LEU A 134 12.39 -31.49 -14.34
#